data_cd9d0bc5a3e19f4b0b2ad913bddee772
#
_entry.id   cd9d0bc5a3e19f4b0b2ad913bddee772
#
_cell.length_a   1.000
_cell.length_b   1.000
_cell.length_c   1.000
_cell.angle_alpha   90.00
_cell.angle_beta   90.00
_cell.angle_gamma   90.00
#
_symmetry.space_group_name_H-M   'P 1'
#
loop_
_entity.id
_entity.type
_entity.pdbx_description
1 polymer ?
#
loop_
_entity_poly.entity_id
_entity_poly.type
_entity_poly.pdbx_seq_one_letter_code
_entity_poly.pdbx_strand_id
1 'polypeptide(L)'
;VGELTATDALYLSRAFELAERGRGGTEPNPRVGCVLVAGDRVIGEGWHRRAGEAHAEVRALEAVRSADRPAIRGCTAYVSLEPCSHHGRTPPCADRLAAEGIGRVVVGRMDCDPRVSGRGCARLEAAGIEVVVAPAASAVGRTIADQLRRFETVRTAGRPYVVLKWAVTADGFVDHREPGTALPGSGGSPISAPHTRLLSHAWRTWEDAILVGGLTAVIDVPQLDARAVAGRQPLPIVLGQALPAD
;
A
#
# COMPACT_ATOMS: atom_id res chain seq x y z
N VAL A 1 26.78 -7.25 1.75
CA VAL A 1 25.30 -7.35 1.80
C VAL A 1 24.97 -8.79 2.16
N GLY A 2 24.34 -9.01 3.33
CA GLY A 2 23.97 -10.35 3.79
C GLY A 2 22.98 -11.05 2.84
N GLU A 3 22.99 -12.38 2.82
CA GLU A 3 22.06 -13.17 2.02
C GLU A 3 20.69 -13.25 2.72
N LEU A 4 19.60 -13.12 1.96
CA LEU A 4 18.25 -13.25 2.47
C LEU A 4 17.93 -14.72 2.80
N THR A 5 17.68 -15.02 4.06
CA THR A 5 17.33 -16.37 4.50
C THR A 5 15.84 -16.67 4.30
N ALA A 6 15.45 -17.96 4.38
CA ALA A 6 14.02 -18.35 4.38
C ALA A 6 13.25 -17.73 5.56
N THR A 7 13.89 -17.61 6.72
CA THR A 7 13.31 -16.95 7.91
C THR A 7 13.10 -15.46 7.66
N ASP A 8 14.04 -14.79 7.01
CA ASP A 8 13.88 -13.38 6.64
C ASP A 8 12.70 -13.19 5.68
N ALA A 9 12.56 -14.06 4.69
CA ALA A 9 11.44 -14.02 3.75
C ALA A 9 10.08 -14.20 4.46
N LEU A 10 10.00 -15.07 5.47
CA LEU A 10 8.80 -15.29 6.28
C LEU A 10 8.41 -14.01 7.04
N TYR A 11 9.33 -13.39 7.77
CA TYR A 11 9.02 -12.19 8.55
C TYR A 11 8.80 -10.95 7.67
N LEU A 12 9.46 -10.85 6.51
CA LEU A 12 9.14 -9.83 5.51
C LEU A 12 7.73 -10.04 4.92
N SER A 13 7.31 -11.27 4.69
CA SER A 13 5.94 -11.58 4.27
C SER A 13 4.94 -11.14 5.34
N ARG A 14 5.28 -11.32 6.63
CA ARG A 14 4.45 -10.82 7.72
C ARG A 14 4.41 -9.29 7.77
N ALA A 15 5.53 -8.62 7.56
CA ALA A 15 5.57 -7.15 7.44
C ALA A 15 4.70 -6.65 6.27
N PHE A 16 4.71 -7.36 5.14
CA PHE A 16 3.81 -7.09 4.01
C PHE A 16 2.33 -7.21 4.39
N GLU A 17 1.92 -8.28 5.07
CA GLU A 17 0.54 -8.46 5.54
C GLU A 17 0.09 -7.33 6.47
N LEU A 18 0.97 -6.88 7.37
CA LEU A 18 0.71 -5.76 8.25
C LEU A 18 0.53 -4.46 7.45
N ALA A 19 1.38 -4.22 6.45
CA ALA A 19 1.29 -3.06 5.58
C ALA A 19 -0.07 -2.99 4.85
N GLU A 20 -0.64 -4.14 4.44
CA GLU A 20 -1.95 -4.20 3.79
C GLU A 20 -3.10 -3.64 4.66
N ARG A 21 -2.95 -3.67 5.98
CA ARG A 21 -3.94 -3.06 6.91
C ARG A 21 -4.01 -1.54 6.83
N GLY A 22 -3.01 -0.89 6.24
CA GLY A 22 -3.00 0.56 5.96
C GLY A 22 -3.69 0.96 4.66
N ARG A 23 -4.21 0.01 3.90
CA ARG A 23 -4.81 0.26 2.58
C ARG A 23 -5.99 1.24 2.66
N GLY A 24 -5.97 2.26 1.80
CA GLY A 24 -6.98 3.32 1.75
C GLY A 24 -6.86 4.39 2.84
N GLY A 25 -5.82 4.34 3.69
CA GLY A 25 -5.62 5.31 4.77
C GLY A 25 -4.26 6.01 4.76
N THR A 26 -3.26 5.41 4.12
CA THR A 26 -1.88 5.93 4.18
C THR A 26 -1.56 6.97 3.11
N GLU A 27 -2.33 7.06 2.04
CA GLU A 27 -2.04 7.94 0.91
C GLU A 27 -1.92 9.41 1.35
N PRO A 28 -0.95 10.17 0.85
CA PRO A 28 0.02 9.84 -0.22
C PRO A 28 1.27 9.05 0.24
N ASN A 29 1.33 8.62 1.51
CA ASN A 29 2.45 7.86 2.05
C ASN A 29 2.38 6.38 1.61
N PRO A 30 3.53 5.67 1.55
CA PRO A 30 3.55 4.26 1.28
C PRO A 30 2.91 3.45 2.41
N ARG A 31 2.36 2.30 2.08
CA ARG A 31 1.96 1.30 3.05
C ARG A 31 3.20 0.56 3.54
N VAL A 32 3.47 0.64 4.82
CA VAL A 32 4.64 0.02 5.46
C VAL A 32 4.20 -0.80 6.65
N GLY A 33 4.83 -1.96 6.82
CA GLY A 33 4.71 -2.81 7.99
C GLY A 33 6.08 -3.13 8.57
N CYS A 34 6.11 -3.37 9.87
CA CYS A 34 7.31 -3.69 10.63
C CYS A 34 7.03 -4.82 11.62
N VAL A 35 7.97 -5.76 11.71
CA VAL A 35 7.96 -6.86 12.68
C VAL A 35 9.30 -6.86 13.43
N LEU A 36 9.26 -6.90 14.76
CA LEU A 36 10.43 -7.01 15.62
C LEU A 36 10.54 -8.44 16.14
N VAL A 37 11.71 -9.06 15.97
CA VAL A 37 11.94 -10.47 16.32
C VAL A 37 13.18 -10.60 17.19
N ALA A 38 13.03 -11.17 18.35
CA ALA A 38 14.11 -11.52 19.27
C ALA A 38 14.30 -13.04 19.31
N GLY A 39 15.43 -13.52 18.79
CA GLY A 39 15.61 -14.95 18.50
C GLY A 39 14.63 -15.41 17.41
N ASP A 40 13.72 -16.30 17.78
CA ASP A 40 12.65 -16.81 16.93
C ASP A 40 11.25 -16.28 17.31
N ARG A 41 11.18 -15.37 18.28
CA ARG A 41 9.94 -14.86 18.86
C ARG A 41 9.63 -13.43 18.38
N VAL A 42 8.44 -13.23 17.81
CA VAL A 42 7.91 -11.90 17.51
C VAL A 42 7.61 -11.17 18.82
N ILE A 43 8.23 -10.00 19.03
CA ILE A 43 8.06 -9.17 20.22
C ILE A 43 7.25 -7.90 19.97
N GLY A 44 7.14 -7.46 18.71
CA GLY A 44 6.35 -6.29 18.34
C GLY A 44 5.98 -6.29 16.87
N GLU A 45 4.80 -5.78 16.56
CA GLU A 45 4.29 -5.63 15.19
C GLU A 45 3.64 -4.26 15.02
N GLY A 46 3.84 -3.65 13.87
CA GLY A 46 3.26 -2.36 13.56
C GLY A 46 3.09 -2.11 12.07
N TRP A 47 2.19 -1.21 11.74
CA TRP A 47 2.03 -0.72 10.37
C TRP A 47 1.68 0.76 10.36
N HIS A 48 2.01 1.44 9.27
CA HIS A 48 1.57 2.80 9.04
C HIS A 48 0.06 2.80 8.80
N ARG A 49 -0.71 3.42 9.68
CA ARG A 49 -2.18 3.36 9.66
C ARG A 49 -2.80 4.43 8.79
N ARG A 50 -2.30 5.67 8.95
CA ARG A 50 -2.82 6.86 8.25
C ARG A 50 -1.73 7.88 8.01
N ALA A 51 -1.86 8.63 6.92
CA ALA A 51 -0.98 9.77 6.64
C ALA A 51 -0.94 10.73 7.84
N GLY A 52 0.28 11.11 8.24
CA GLY A 52 0.52 11.99 9.40
C GLY A 52 0.60 11.30 10.76
N GLU A 53 0.27 10.01 10.87
CA GLU A 53 0.48 9.22 12.08
C GLU A 53 1.88 8.59 12.13
N ALA A 54 2.18 7.89 13.24
CA ALA A 54 3.44 7.19 13.45
C ALA A 54 3.70 6.13 12.36
N HIS A 55 4.95 6.01 11.95
CA HIS A 55 5.40 5.00 10.99
C HIS A 55 5.36 3.58 11.60
N ALA A 56 5.48 2.58 10.74
CA ALA A 56 5.38 1.17 11.10
C ALA A 56 6.39 0.76 12.17
N GLU A 57 7.63 1.24 12.07
CA GLU A 57 8.72 0.95 13.01
C GLU A 57 8.41 1.47 14.41
N VAL A 58 7.91 2.71 14.50
CA VAL A 58 7.50 3.31 15.78
C VAL A 58 6.35 2.53 16.38
N ARG A 59 5.34 2.16 15.57
CA ARG A 59 4.20 1.35 16.01
C ARG A 59 4.63 -0.03 16.50
N ALA A 60 5.59 -0.67 15.82
CA ALA A 60 6.13 -1.96 16.24
C ALA A 60 6.85 -1.85 17.59
N LEU A 61 7.67 -0.81 17.79
CA LEU A 61 8.34 -0.53 19.06
C LEU A 61 7.35 -0.24 20.20
N GLU A 62 6.30 0.54 19.93
CA GLU A 62 5.25 0.84 20.90
C GLU A 62 4.43 -0.40 21.29
N ALA A 63 4.29 -1.35 20.38
CA ALA A 63 3.55 -2.59 20.61
C ALA A 63 4.32 -3.62 21.47
N VAL A 64 5.61 -3.42 21.71
CA VAL A 64 6.41 -4.31 22.55
C VAL A 64 5.94 -4.23 23.99
N ARG A 65 5.54 -5.36 24.56
CA ARG A 65 5.11 -5.46 25.96
C ARG A 65 6.25 -5.08 26.91
N SER A 66 5.91 -4.53 28.08
CA SER A 66 6.91 -4.09 29.05
C SER A 66 7.90 -5.19 29.46
N ALA A 67 7.44 -6.44 29.58
CA ALA A 67 8.29 -7.59 29.89
C ALA A 67 9.29 -7.94 28.77
N ASP A 68 8.98 -7.59 27.52
CA ASP A 68 9.79 -7.89 26.35
C ASP A 68 10.72 -6.72 25.94
N ARG A 69 10.58 -5.55 26.57
CA ARG A 69 11.39 -4.37 26.28
C ARG A 69 12.91 -4.61 26.28
N PRO A 70 13.49 -5.35 27.24
CA PRO A 70 14.92 -5.65 27.22
C PRO A 70 15.38 -6.43 25.99
N ALA A 71 14.47 -7.22 25.36
CA ALA A 71 14.75 -8.01 24.17
C ALA A 71 14.75 -7.18 22.87
N ILE A 72 14.41 -5.90 22.91
CA ILE A 72 14.55 -4.99 21.75
C ILE A 72 16.03 -4.85 21.38
N ARG A 73 16.91 -4.72 22.38
CA ARG A 73 18.36 -4.63 22.13
C ARG A 73 18.87 -5.90 21.48
N GLY A 74 19.46 -5.75 20.31
CA GLY A 74 20.01 -6.85 19.52
C GLY A 74 18.96 -7.63 18.72
N CYS A 75 17.68 -7.28 18.77
CA CYS A 75 16.66 -7.95 17.95
C CYS A 75 16.80 -7.59 16.46
N THR A 76 16.08 -8.33 15.59
CA THR A 76 15.97 -8.05 14.17
C THR A 76 14.67 -7.31 13.88
N ALA A 77 14.75 -6.21 13.14
CA ALA A 77 13.60 -5.51 12.59
C ALA A 77 13.41 -5.87 11.11
N TYR A 78 12.24 -6.37 10.75
CA TYR A 78 11.82 -6.64 9.37
C TYR A 78 10.88 -5.54 8.91
N VAL A 79 11.28 -4.77 7.91
CA VAL A 79 10.51 -3.61 7.44
C VAL A 79 10.25 -3.75 5.95
N SER A 80 9.00 -3.61 5.52
CA SER A 80 8.64 -3.79 4.11
C SER A 80 9.22 -2.73 3.17
N LEU A 81 9.59 -1.55 3.69
CA LEU A 81 10.21 -0.45 2.95
C LEU A 81 11.38 0.10 3.76
N GLU A 82 12.39 0.65 3.09
CA GLU A 82 13.54 1.30 3.71
C GLU A 82 13.11 2.31 4.81
N PRO A 83 13.65 2.20 6.04
CA PRO A 83 13.39 3.14 7.12
C PRO A 83 13.78 4.57 6.74
N CYS A 84 12.90 5.54 6.98
CA CYS A 84 13.15 6.92 6.60
C CYS A 84 14.37 7.51 7.32
N SER A 85 15.11 8.39 6.60
CA SER A 85 16.34 9.06 7.06
C SER A 85 16.19 10.57 7.22
N HIS A 86 15.04 11.14 6.84
CA HIS A 86 14.80 12.58 6.91
C HIS A 86 13.93 12.94 8.12
N HIS A 87 14.18 14.10 8.69
CA HIS A 87 13.33 14.67 9.73
C HIS A 87 12.02 15.17 9.09
N GLY A 88 10.92 14.54 9.49
CA GLY A 88 9.59 15.01 9.20
C GLY A 88 8.97 15.67 10.45
N ARG A 89 7.74 15.29 10.77
CA ARG A 89 7.10 15.66 12.05
C ARG A 89 7.72 14.95 13.25
N THR A 90 8.36 13.82 13.00
CA THR A 90 9.05 12.97 13.99
C THR A 90 10.48 12.71 13.55
N PRO A 91 11.39 12.34 14.47
CA PRO A 91 12.73 11.90 14.11
C PRO A 91 12.70 10.72 13.12
N PRO A 92 13.73 10.56 12.27
CA PRO A 92 13.84 9.47 11.32
C PRO A 92 13.71 8.09 11.96
N CYS A 93 13.03 7.16 11.30
CA CYS A 93 12.89 5.78 11.79
C CYS A 93 14.24 5.08 11.90
N ALA A 94 15.18 5.34 10.99
CA ALA A 94 16.54 4.80 11.08
C ALA A 94 17.22 5.21 12.40
N ASP A 95 17.12 6.48 12.81
CA ASP A 95 17.69 6.95 14.08
C ASP A 95 16.99 6.32 15.28
N ARG A 96 15.67 6.16 15.20
CA ARG A 96 14.89 5.55 16.26
C ARG A 96 15.27 4.08 16.47
N LEU A 97 15.40 3.30 15.39
CA LEU A 97 15.85 1.91 15.47
C LEU A 97 17.27 1.79 16.05
N ALA A 98 18.17 2.70 15.65
CA ALA A 98 19.53 2.74 16.19
C ALA A 98 19.53 3.07 17.70
N ALA A 99 18.76 4.07 18.13
CA ALA A 99 18.65 4.46 19.53
C ALA A 99 18.09 3.36 20.44
N GLU A 100 17.18 2.53 19.91
CA GLU A 100 16.64 1.36 20.64
C GLU A 100 17.62 0.19 20.68
N GLY A 101 18.74 0.25 19.92
CA GLY A 101 19.79 -0.78 19.91
C GLY A 101 19.41 -2.02 19.12
N ILE A 102 18.62 -1.86 18.05
CA ILE A 102 18.33 -2.96 17.09
C ILE A 102 19.65 -3.50 16.54
N GLY A 103 19.80 -4.81 16.47
CA GLY A 103 21.06 -5.44 16.00
C GLY A 103 21.09 -5.68 14.50
N ARG A 104 19.95 -5.90 13.88
CA ARG A 104 19.81 -6.23 12.44
C ARG A 104 18.53 -5.64 11.89
N VAL A 105 18.60 -5.13 10.65
CA VAL A 105 17.42 -4.66 9.92
C VAL A 105 17.34 -5.36 8.56
N VAL A 106 16.20 -5.99 8.28
CA VAL A 106 15.91 -6.62 6.99
C VAL A 106 14.88 -5.79 6.27
N VAL A 107 15.26 -5.24 5.12
CA VAL A 107 14.47 -4.31 4.32
C VAL A 107 13.87 -5.03 3.12
N GLY A 108 12.56 -4.97 2.96
CA GLY A 108 11.88 -5.62 1.84
C GLY A 108 12.11 -4.91 0.50
N ARG A 109 12.21 -3.58 0.50
CA ARG A 109 12.44 -2.76 -0.69
C ARG A 109 13.09 -1.43 -0.33
N MET A 110 14.00 -0.97 -1.19
CA MET A 110 14.57 0.37 -1.09
C MET A 110 13.53 1.43 -1.47
N ASP A 111 13.62 2.62 -0.88
CA ASP A 111 12.76 3.74 -1.27
C ASP A 111 13.06 4.15 -2.73
N CYS A 112 12.02 4.44 -3.50
CA CYS A 112 12.15 4.84 -4.90
C CYS A 112 12.52 6.32 -5.09
N ASP A 113 12.40 7.15 -4.04
CA ASP A 113 12.78 8.57 -4.09
C ASP A 113 14.31 8.70 -4.02
N PRO A 114 14.99 9.21 -5.06
CA PRO A 114 16.46 9.33 -5.08
C PRO A 114 17.02 10.17 -3.92
N ARG A 115 16.18 11.02 -3.32
CA ARG A 115 16.56 11.85 -2.15
C ARG A 115 16.59 11.06 -0.85
N VAL A 116 15.97 9.88 -0.82
CA VAL A 116 15.81 9.01 0.36
C VAL A 116 16.54 7.69 0.18
N SER A 117 16.48 7.12 -1.02
CA SER A 117 17.01 5.80 -1.38
C SER A 117 18.45 5.59 -0.91
N GLY A 118 18.67 4.55 -0.15
CA GLY A 118 19.96 4.15 0.42
C GLY A 118 20.39 4.92 1.67
N ARG A 119 19.79 6.06 1.97
CA ARG A 119 20.20 6.90 3.11
C ARG A 119 19.77 6.33 4.46
N GLY A 120 18.62 5.67 4.51
CA GLY A 120 18.14 4.98 5.70
C GLY A 120 19.03 3.79 6.04
N CYS A 121 19.31 2.95 5.05
CA CYS A 121 20.23 1.82 5.19
C CYS A 121 21.63 2.27 5.60
N ALA A 122 22.22 3.24 4.90
CA ALA A 122 23.54 3.77 5.22
C ALA A 122 23.63 4.34 6.66
N ARG A 123 22.56 4.95 7.14
CA ARG A 123 22.48 5.49 8.51
C ARG A 123 22.46 4.38 9.56
N LEU A 124 21.75 3.30 9.30
CA LEU A 124 21.72 2.10 10.15
C LEU A 124 23.10 1.42 10.17
N GLU A 125 23.73 1.24 9.00
CA GLU A 125 25.07 0.67 8.89
C GLU A 125 26.13 1.52 9.61
N ALA A 126 26.05 2.85 9.50
CA ALA A 126 26.92 3.77 10.24
C ALA A 126 26.74 3.69 11.77
N ALA A 127 25.57 3.27 12.24
CA ALA A 127 25.30 2.98 13.64
C ALA A 127 25.73 1.57 14.08
N GLY A 128 26.37 0.78 13.19
CA GLY A 128 26.84 -0.58 13.48
C GLY A 128 25.74 -1.66 13.38
N ILE A 129 24.63 -1.35 12.74
CA ILE A 129 23.51 -2.28 12.56
C ILE A 129 23.70 -3.05 11.25
N GLU A 130 23.57 -4.37 11.29
CA GLU A 130 23.57 -5.19 10.09
C GLU A 130 22.32 -4.89 9.24
N VAL A 131 22.52 -4.56 7.94
CA VAL A 131 21.42 -4.31 7.02
C VAL A 131 21.41 -5.33 5.89
N VAL A 132 20.26 -5.97 5.69
CA VAL A 132 20.00 -6.89 4.57
C VAL A 132 18.83 -6.35 3.76
N VAL A 133 19.00 -6.27 2.43
CA VAL A 133 17.93 -5.84 1.52
C VAL A 133 17.47 -7.05 0.71
N ALA A 134 16.17 -7.30 0.68
CA ALA A 134 15.61 -8.39 -0.10
C ALA A 134 15.89 -8.19 -1.60
N PRO A 135 16.41 -9.20 -2.30
CA PRO A 135 16.58 -9.12 -3.75
C PRO A 135 15.23 -8.84 -4.44
N ALA A 136 15.23 -7.87 -5.36
CA ALA A 136 14.00 -7.50 -6.10
C ALA A 136 13.37 -8.69 -6.85
N ALA A 137 14.21 -9.65 -7.29
CA ALA A 137 13.78 -10.87 -7.96
C ALA A 137 13.30 -11.99 -7.02
N SER A 138 13.42 -11.83 -5.69
CA SER A 138 12.86 -12.80 -4.74
C SER A 138 11.33 -12.76 -4.74
N ALA A 139 10.69 -13.83 -4.29
CA ALA A 139 9.22 -13.88 -4.21
C ALA A 139 8.68 -12.74 -3.33
N VAL A 140 9.24 -12.56 -2.13
CA VAL A 140 8.83 -11.50 -1.21
C VAL A 140 9.14 -10.10 -1.77
N GLY A 141 10.27 -9.91 -2.44
CA GLY A 141 10.64 -8.65 -3.09
C GLY A 141 9.63 -8.24 -4.17
N ARG A 142 9.19 -9.16 -5.02
CA ARG A 142 8.13 -8.92 -6.02
C ARG A 142 6.80 -8.57 -5.37
N THR A 143 6.39 -9.32 -4.33
CA THR A 143 5.14 -9.07 -3.61
C THR A 143 5.10 -7.66 -3.00
N ILE A 144 6.19 -7.24 -2.36
CA ILE A 144 6.32 -5.89 -1.78
C ILE A 144 6.35 -4.83 -2.88
N ALA A 145 7.03 -5.07 -4.00
CA ALA A 145 7.04 -4.17 -5.14
C ALA A 145 5.61 -3.93 -5.69
N ASP A 146 4.83 -4.99 -5.83
CA ASP A 146 3.44 -4.89 -6.27
C ASP A 146 2.58 -4.08 -5.30
N GLN A 147 2.79 -4.24 -3.99
CA GLN A 147 2.11 -3.45 -2.97
C GLN A 147 2.42 -1.95 -3.07
N LEU A 148 3.68 -1.61 -3.33
CA LEU A 148 4.17 -0.24 -3.39
C LEU A 148 3.97 0.43 -4.76
N ARG A 149 3.50 -0.30 -5.77
CA ARG A 149 3.38 0.17 -7.17
C ARG A 149 2.65 1.51 -7.31
N ARG A 150 1.58 1.74 -6.54
CA ARG A 150 0.85 3.02 -6.55
C ARG A 150 1.75 4.17 -6.10
N PHE A 151 2.37 4.02 -4.95
CA PHE A 151 3.31 4.98 -4.39
C PHE A 151 4.48 5.25 -5.33
N GLU A 152 5.13 4.19 -5.83
CA GLU A 152 6.27 4.31 -6.74
C GLU A 152 5.90 5.00 -8.05
N THR A 153 4.74 4.68 -8.65
CA THR A 153 4.28 5.33 -9.90
C THR A 153 4.13 6.84 -9.73
N VAL A 154 3.54 7.28 -8.62
CA VAL A 154 3.40 8.72 -8.35
C VAL A 154 4.76 9.38 -8.14
N ARG A 155 5.66 8.73 -7.40
CA ARG A 155 6.98 9.29 -7.07
C ARG A 155 7.95 9.32 -8.23
N THR A 156 7.96 8.29 -9.06
CA THR A 156 8.94 8.15 -10.15
C THR A 156 8.43 8.69 -11.49
N ALA A 157 7.13 8.54 -11.77
CA ALA A 157 6.55 8.93 -13.05
C ALA A 157 5.72 10.23 -12.98
N GLY A 158 5.48 10.80 -11.78
CA GLY A 158 4.75 12.05 -11.60
C GLY A 158 3.29 12.00 -12.09
N ARG A 159 2.70 10.81 -12.15
CA ARG A 159 1.32 10.59 -12.59
C ARG A 159 0.58 9.64 -11.66
N PRO A 160 -0.76 9.66 -11.63
CA PRO A 160 -1.53 8.69 -10.87
C PRO A 160 -1.30 7.26 -11.38
N TYR A 161 -1.44 6.29 -10.48
CA TYR A 161 -1.55 4.88 -10.83
C TYR A 161 -2.99 4.63 -11.30
N VAL A 162 -3.15 4.09 -12.50
CA VAL A 162 -4.46 3.85 -13.11
C VAL A 162 -4.79 2.37 -13.06
N VAL A 163 -5.95 2.04 -12.51
CA VAL A 163 -6.54 0.70 -12.53
C VAL A 163 -7.72 0.70 -13.49
N LEU A 164 -7.65 -0.13 -14.53
CA LEU A 164 -8.76 -0.33 -15.45
C LEU A 164 -9.64 -1.47 -14.92
N LYS A 165 -10.94 -1.20 -14.78
CA LYS A 165 -11.94 -2.20 -14.39
C LYS A 165 -13.10 -2.19 -15.37
N TRP A 166 -13.37 -3.31 -15.96
CA TRP A 166 -14.55 -3.51 -16.81
C TRP A 166 -15.16 -4.89 -16.52
N ALA A 167 -16.40 -5.10 -16.95
CA ALA A 167 -17.04 -6.39 -16.99
C ALA A 167 -17.39 -6.73 -18.44
N VAL A 168 -17.16 -7.97 -18.82
CA VAL A 168 -17.50 -8.50 -20.14
C VAL A 168 -18.24 -9.82 -20.00
N THR A 169 -19.10 -10.11 -20.96
CA THR A 169 -19.72 -11.43 -21.13
C THR A 169 -18.69 -12.43 -21.64
N ALA A 170 -19.02 -13.72 -21.64
CA ALA A 170 -18.11 -14.76 -22.12
C ALA A 170 -17.70 -14.61 -23.60
N ASP A 171 -18.56 -13.97 -24.40
CA ASP A 171 -18.34 -13.62 -25.82
C ASP A 171 -17.68 -12.22 -26.01
N GLY A 172 -17.28 -11.53 -24.92
CA GLY A 172 -16.45 -10.33 -24.96
C GLY A 172 -17.20 -9.00 -25.03
N PHE A 173 -18.51 -8.98 -24.87
CA PHE A 173 -19.30 -7.74 -24.90
C PHE A 173 -19.44 -7.09 -23.52
N VAL A 174 -19.51 -5.76 -23.51
CA VAL A 174 -19.74 -4.95 -22.28
C VAL A 174 -21.21 -4.61 -22.06
N ASP A 175 -22.04 -4.78 -23.08
CA ASP A 175 -23.50 -4.62 -23.08
C ASP A 175 -24.11 -5.60 -24.09
N HIS A 176 -25.38 -5.98 -23.92
CA HIS A 176 -26.14 -6.82 -24.84
C HIS A 176 -26.93 -6.00 -25.88
N ARG A 177 -26.98 -4.70 -25.74
CA ARG A 177 -27.70 -3.80 -26.62
C ARG A 177 -26.90 -3.47 -27.88
N GLU A 178 -27.58 -3.25 -28.98
CA GLU A 178 -26.97 -2.74 -30.22
C GLU A 178 -26.33 -1.36 -29.95
N PRO A 179 -25.15 -1.08 -30.53
CA PRO A 179 -24.50 0.21 -30.39
C PRO A 179 -25.42 1.38 -30.79
N GLY A 180 -25.50 2.41 -29.95
CA GLY A 180 -26.31 3.59 -30.17
C GLY A 180 -27.79 3.48 -29.82
N THR A 181 -28.28 2.33 -29.34
CA THR A 181 -29.68 2.14 -28.95
C THR A 181 -29.95 2.36 -27.46
N ALA A 182 -28.91 2.52 -26.63
CA ALA A 182 -29.08 2.77 -25.22
C ALA A 182 -29.62 4.18 -24.96
N LEU A 183 -30.69 4.28 -24.17
CA LEU A 183 -31.32 5.54 -23.80
C LEU A 183 -30.71 6.11 -22.51
N PRO A 184 -30.69 7.45 -22.35
CA PRO A 184 -30.28 8.07 -21.07
C PRO A 184 -31.05 7.49 -19.90
N GLY A 185 -30.36 7.14 -18.81
CA GLY A 185 -30.96 6.57 -17.61
C GLY A 185 -31.47 5.14 -17.72
N SER A 186 -31.26 4.47 -18.86
CA SER A 186 -31.71 3.07 -19.03
C SER A 186 -30.92 2.05 -18.22
N GLY A 187 -29.78 2.47 -17.64
CA GLY A 187 -28.88 1.59 -16.92
C GLY A 187 -28.07 0.66 -17.80
N GLY A 188 -27.02 0.07 -17.25
CA GLY A 188 -26.21 -0.95 -17.92
C GLY A 188 -26.71 -2.36 -17.65
N SER A 189 -26.33 -3.30 -18.50
CA SER A 189 -26.61 -4.73 -18.31
C SER A 189 -25.84 -5.30 -17.11
N PRO A 190 -26.48 -6.00 -16.16
CA PRO A 190 -25.79 -6.58 -15.02
C PRO A 190 -25.02 -7.83 -15.42
N ILE A 191 -23.73 -7.68 -15.74
CA ILE A 191 -22.83 -8.80 -16.09
C ILE A 191 -22.20 -9.39 -14.82
N SER A 192 -21.83 -8.54 -13.85
CA SER A 192 -21.13 -8.98 -12.64
C SER A 192 -22.09 -9.56 -11.60
N ALA A 193 -21.70 -10.68 -10.99
CA ALA A 193 -22.42 -11.28 -9.88
C ALA A 193 -22.43 -10.35 -8.64
N PRO A 194 -23.41 -10.51 -7.69
CA PRO A 194 -23.53 -9.64 -6.52
C PRO A 194 -22.24 -9.56 -5.68
N HIS A 195 -21.55 -10.67 -5.43
CA HIS A 195 -20.29 -10.68 -4.68
C HIS A 195 -19.15 -9.93 -5.41
N THR A 196 -19.09 -10.01 -6.73
CA THR A 196 -18.10 -9.25 -7.53
C THR A 196 -18.39 -7.75 -7.48
N ARG A 197 -19.68 -7.36 -7.43
CA ARG A 197 -20.06 -5.96 -7.24
C ARG A 197 -19.64 -5.44 -5.86
N LEU A 198 -19.81 -6.25 -4.80
CA LEU A 198 -19.34 -5.92 -3.46
C LEU A 198 -17.83 -5.70 -3.43
N LEU A 199 -17.05 -6.58 -4.07
CA LEU A 199 -15.60 -6.43 -4.23
C LEU A 199 -15.24 -5.13 -4.97
N SER A 200 -15.99 -4.77 -6.01
CA SER A 200 -15.80 -3.51 -6.74
C SER A 200 -16.02 -2.28 -5.84
N HIS A 201 -17.00 -2.33 -4.92
CA HIS A 201 -17.19 -1.28 -3.93
C HIS A 201 -16.04 -1.22 -2.92
N ALA A 202 -15.48 -2.37 -2.50
CA ALA A 202 -14.30 -2.40 -1.64
C ALA A 202 -13.08 -1.75 -2.34
N TRP A 203 -12.85 -2.05 -3.61
CA TRP A 203 -11.78 -1.42 -4.38
C TRP A 203 -11.91 0.10 -4.47
N ARG A 204 -13.14 0.62 -4.62
CA ARG A 204 -13.38 2.07 -4.63
C ARG A 204 -12.95 2.77 -3.35
N THR A 205 -12.99 2.10 -2.20
CA THR A 205 -12.50 2.68 -0.94
C THR A 205 -10.98 2.84 -0.89
N TRP A 206 -10.26 2.17 -1.79
CA TRP A 206 -8.79 2.17 -1.86
C TRP A 206 -8.23 3.21 -2.84
N GLU A 207 -9.07 3.74 -3.72
CA GLU A 207 -8.65 4.66 -4.77
C GLU A 207 -9.06 6.10 -4.43
N ASP A 208 -8.27 7.08 -4.90
CA ASP A 208 -8.57 8.51 -4.67
C ASP A 208 -9.74 8.97 -5.51
N ALA A 209 -9.88 8.42 -6.73
CA ALA A 209 -10.92 8.80 -7.67
C ALA A 209 -11.44 7.60 -8.46
N ILE A 210 -12.68 7.72 -8.94
CA ILE A 210 -13.28 6.84 -9.93
C ILE A 210 -13.64 7.65 -11.17
N LEU A 211 -13.17 7.21 -12.34
CA LEU A 211 -13.38 7.90 -13.59
C LEU A 211 -14.26 7.06 -14.53
N VAL A 212 -15.26 7.67 -15.15
CA VAL A 212 -16.11 7.07 -16.17
C VAL A 212 -16.20 7.98 -17.40
N GLY A 213 -16.51 7.40 -18.56
CA GLY A 213 -16.81 8.18 -19.77
C GLY A 213 -18.17 8.90 -19.67
N GLY A 214 -18.32 10.03 -20.38
CA GLY A 214 -19.56 10.81 -20.39
C GLY A 214 -20.78 9.99 -20.82
N LEU A 215 -20.63 9.13 -21.82
CA LEU A 215 -21.72 8.25 -22.28
C LEU A 215 -22.18 7.29 -21.16
N THR A 216 -21.24 6.68 -20.42
CA THR A 216 -21.55 5.86 -19.26
C THR A 216 -22.29 6.67 -18.18
N ALA A 217 -21.86 7.90 -17.93
CA ALA A 217 -22.53 8.77 -16.97
C ALA A 217 -23.99 9.05 -17.35
N VAL A 218 -24.28 9.29 -18.63
CA VAL A 218 -25.63 9.59 -19.13
C VAL A 218 -26.52 8.34 -19.18
N ILE A 219 -26.00 7.20 -19.64
CA ILE A 219 -26.79 5.97 -19.81
C ILE A 219 -27.01 5.27 -18.49
N ASP A 220 -25.95 5.07 -17.70
CA ASP A 220 -26.00 4.24 -16.50
C ASP A 220 -26.35 5.04 -15.25
N VAL A 221 -26.19 6.37 -15.29
CA VAL A 221 -26.40 7.27 -14.14
C VAL A 221 -25.76 6.70 -12.86
N PRO A 222 -24.47 6.30 -12.90
CA PRO A 222 -23.85 5.59 -11.80
C PRO A 222 -23.58 6.52 -10.61
N GLN A 223 -23.85 6.07 -9.39
CA GLN A 223 -23.56 6.86 -8.18
C GLN A 223 -22.06 7.04 -7.90
N LEU A 224 -21.17 6.25 -8.51
CA LEU A 224 -19.70 6.32 -8.39
C LEU A 224 -19.15 6.32 -6.94
N ASP A 225 -19.92 5.78 -6.01
CA ASP A 225 -19.61 5.71 -4.57
C ASP A 225 -19.22 4.29 -4.11
N ALA A 226 -18.86 4.16 -2.84
CA ALA A 226 -18.50 2.90 -2.19
C ALA A 226 -19.59 2.45 -1.18
N ARG A 227 -20.87 2.75 -1.45
CA ARG A 227 -22.01 2.56 -0.53
C ARG A 227 -22.20 1.15 0.05
N ALA A 228 -21.69 0.11 -0.60
CA ALA A 228 -21.91 -1.26 -0.16
C ALA A 228 -20.89 -1.73 0.91
N VAL A 229 -19.87 -0.93 1.20
CA VAL A 229 -18.84 -1.23 2.21
C VAL A 229 -18.44 0.04 2.95
N ALA A 230 -18.01 -0.11 4.19
CA ALA A 230 -17.41 1.00 4.95
C ALA A 230 -16.03 1.37 4.39
N GLY A 231 -15.72 2.67 4.31
CA GLY A 231 -14.43 3.15 3.85
C GLY A 231 -14.51 4.55 3.24
N ARG A 232 -13.36 5.00 2.69
CA ARG A 232 -13.26 6.30 2.03
C ARG A 232 -14.08 6.32 0.74
N GLN A 233 -14.68 7.46 0.44
CA GLN A 233 -15.39 7.67 -0.82
C GLN A 233 -14.42 8.21 -1.87
N PRO A 234 -14.39 7.63 -3.09
CA PRO A 234 -13.58 8.14 -4.18
C PRO A 234 -14.18 9.45 -4.74
N LEU A 235 -13.32 10.31 -5.28
CA LEU A 235 -13.77 11.48 -6.03
C LEU A 235 -14.37 11.01 -7.37
N PRO A 236 -15.65 11.31 -7.68
CA PRO A 236 -16.22 10.96 -8.98
C PRO A 236 -15.69 11.91 -10.07
N ILE A 237 -15.24 11.34 -11.19
CA ILE A 237 -14.75 12.07 -12.35
C ILE A 237 -15.47 11.56 -13.60
N VAL A 238 -16.00 12.48 -14.39
CA VAL A 238 -16.61 12.18 -15.70
C VAL A 238 -15.73 12.74 -16.80
N LEU A 239 -15.29 11.90 -17.72
CA LEU A 239 -14.51 12.29 -18.88
C LEU A 239 -15.46 12.47 -20.08
N GLY A 240 -15.59 13.70 -20.58
CA GLY A 240 -16.45 13.99 -21.73
C GLY A 240 -16.68 15.47 -21.92
N GLN A 241 -17.37 15.84 -23.03
CA GLN A 241 -17.90 17.19 -23.22
C GLN A 241 -19.05 17.42 -22.22
N ALA A 242 -19.26 18.68 -21.84
CA ALA A 242 -20.12 19.10 -20.75
C ALA A 242 -21.38 18.21 -20.55
N LEU A 243 -21.56 17.72 -19.31
CA LEU A 243 -22.85 17.20 -18.89
C LEU A 243 -23.88 18.33 -19.09
N PRO A 244 -25.16 18.01 -19.48
CA PRO A 244 -26.22 19.02 -19.43
C PRO A 244 -26.24 19.60 -18.02
N ALA A 245 -26.25 20.92 -17.92
CA ALA A 245 -26.54 21.60 -16.65
C ALA A 245 -27.99 21.28 -16.33
N ASP A 246 -28.24 20.71 -15.15
CA ASP A 246 -29.57 20.58 -14.60
C ASP A 246 -30.17 21.96 -14.31
#